data_436128cb527b9563db03f3757f3cc4f6
#
_entry.id   436128cb527b9563db03f3757f3cc4f6
#
_cell.length_a   1.000
_cell.length_b   1.000
_cell.length_c   1.000
_cell.angle_alpha   90.00
_cell.angle_beta   90.00
_cell.angle_gamma   90.00
#
_symmetry.space_group_name_H-M   'P 1'
#
loop_
_entity.id
_entity.type
_entity.pdbx_description
1 polymer ?
#
loop_
_entity_poly.entity_id
_entity_poly.type
_entity_poly.pdbx_seq_one_letter_code
_entity_poly.pdbx_strand_id
1 'polypeptide(L)'
;MIRIEHVEKSYGKRPVLKDVSLEVPTGSVTVIIGPSGSGKTTFLRTINFLGPADKGTLQLDEEPIIDMKRASKKEILHVRRNTAMVFQLYNLFSNMTVLQNVMEGLVTVQKMAKKEAREKAIACLQQVGMAEYLNAYPIQLSGGQQQRVGIARALAMNPKVILFDEPTSALDPEIVGEVLSVIREIASKLKITMIIVTHEIAFAREVADQVVFMENGYIVERGSAQEVLVHSKEKRTRQFLSRFLAPQCLSCDEMDPKKEAALWLNTAS
;
A
#
# COMPACT_ATOMS: atom_id res chain seq x y z
N MET A 1 -16.05 -0.94 -5.38
CA MET A 1 -15.04 -1.24 -6.41
C MET A 1 -14.35 0.05 -6.83
N ILE A 2 -13.04 0.05 -7.06
CA ILE A 2 -12.35 1.16 -7.72
C ILE A 2 -11.82 0.67 -9.07
N ARG A 3 -12.12 1.41 -10.14
CA ARG A 3 -11.64 1.14 -11.48
C ARG A 3 -10.81 2.32 -11.97
N ILE A 4 -9.62 2.02 -12.44
CA ILE A 4 -8.64 2.98 -12.93
C ILE A 4 -8.25 2.49 -14.33
N GLU A 5 -8.40 3.32 -15.35
CA GLU A 5 -8.18 2.88 -16.74
C GLU A 5 -7.31 3.87 -17.49
N HIS A 6 -6.39 3.30 -18.28
CA HIS A 6 -5.55 4.00 -19.24
C HIS A 6 -4.74 5.16 -18.65
N VAL A 7 -4.21 4.97 -17.44
CA VAL A 7 -3.44 6.02 -16.75
C VAL A 7 -2.06 6.17 -17.37
N GLU A 8 -1.80 7.39 -17.86
CA GLU A 8 -0.48 7.82 -18.31
C GLU A 8 0.02 8.97 -17.44
N LYS A 9 1.33 8.98 -17.16
CA LYS A 9 1.99 10.07 -16.44
C LYS A 9 3.43 10.22 -16.89
N SER A 10 3.79 11.47 -17.20
CA SER A 10 5.16 11.86 -17.55
C SER A 10 5.64 12.98 -16.64
N TYR A 11 6.94 13.02 -16.37
CA TYR A 11 7.63 14.14 -15.75
C TYR A 11 8.59 14.74 -16.78
N GLY A 12 8.21 15.88 -17.34
CA GLY A 12 8.87 16.46 -18.51
C GLY A 12 8.77 15.51 -19.70
N LYS A 13 9.91 15.11 -20.27
CA LYS A 13 9.98 14.17 -21.42
C LYS A 13 10.05 12.69 -20.99
N ARG A 14 10.13 12.39 -19.69
CA ARG A 14 10.27 11.02 -19.19
C ARG A 14 8.90 10.42 -18.86
N PRO A 15 8.41 9.44 -19.64
CA PRO A 15 7.19 8.72 -19.30
C PRO A 15 7.45 7.78 -18.11
N VAL A 16 6.56 7.84 -17.10
CA VAL A 16 6.65 7.02 -15.87
C VAL A 16 5.52 6.00 -15.81
N LEU A 17 4.31 6.39 -16.20
CA LEU A 17 3.19 5.47 -16.37
C LEU A 17 2.80 5.45 -17.84
N LYS A 18 2.58 4.25 -18.37
CA LYS A 18 2.36 4.03 -19.80
C LYS A 18 1.17 3.08 -19.98
N ASP A 19 -0.04 3.65 -19.95
CA ASP A 19 -1.29 2.88 -20.10
C ASP A 19 -1.53 1.85 -18.97
N VAL A 20 -1.57 2.34 -17.73
CA VAL A 20 -1.82 1.50 -16.55
C VAL A 20 -3.31 1.41 -16.26
N SER A 21 -3.86 0.19 -16.23
CA SER A 21 -5.26 -0.08 -15.90
C SER A 21 -5.38 -1.11 -14.79
N LEU A 22 -6.16 -0.79 -13.75
CA LEU A 22 -6.35 -1.65 -12.58
C LEU A 22 -7.78 -1.55 -12.08
N GLU A 23 -8.34 -2.71 -11.77
CA GLU A 23 -9.63 -2.85 -11.10
C GLU A 23 -9.41 -3.52 -9.75
N VAL A 24 -9.98 -2.93 -8.69
CA VAL A 24 -9.86 -3.40 -7.30
C VAL A 24 -11.27 -3.60 -6.75
N PRO A 25 -11.67 -4.83 -6.43
CA PRO A 25 -12.97 -5.12 -5.83
C PRO A 25 -13.16 -4.43 -4.47
N THR A 26 -14.40 -4.11 -4.12
CA THR A 26 -14.72 -3.52 -2.81
C THR A 26 -14.34 -4.51 -1.69
N GLY A 27 -13.66 -4.01 -0.66
CA GLY A 27 -13.25 -4.79 0.51
C GLY A 27 -12.10 -5.75 0.25
N SER A 28 -11.45 -5.70 -0.94
CA SER A 28 -10.28 -6.51 -1.24
C SER A 28 -8.98 -5.77 -1.00
N VAL A 29 -7.90 -6.53 -0.84
CA VAL A 29 -6.53 -6.05 -0.72
C VAL A 29 -5.78 -6.33 -2.02
N THR A 30 -5.40 -5.26 -2.72
CA THR A 30 -4.52 -5.36 -3.90
C THR A 30 -3.12 -4.90 -3.53
N VAL A 31 -2.14 -5.76 -3.72
CA VAL A 31 -0.73 -5.44 -3.48
C VAL A 31 -0.01 -5.20 -4.79
N ILE A 32 0.70 -4.08 -4.89
CA ILE A 32 1.51 -3.71 -6.06
C ILE A 32 2.99 -3.89 -5.70
N ILE A 33 3.66 -4.77 -6.44
CA ILE A 33 5.09 -5.07 -6.32
C ILE A 33 5.84 -4.69 -7.60
N GLY A 34 7.15 -4.63 -7.51
CA GLY A 34 8.02 -4.38 -8.67
C GLY A 34 9.27 -3.59 -8.31
N PRO A 35 10.24 -3.46 -9.22
CA PRO A 35 11.50 -2.78 -8.94
C PRO A 35 11.32 -1.29 -8.63
N SER A 36 12.33 -0.70 -7.97
CA SER A 36 12.36 0.74 -7.74
C SER A 36 12.33 1.50 -9.07
N GLY A 37 11.56 2.60 -9.11
CA GLY A 37 11.39 3.39 -10.33
C GLY A 37 10.41 2.82 -11.36
N SER A 38 9.70 1.71 -11.07
CA SER A 38 8.70 1.14 -12.00
C SER A 38 7.39 1.95 -12.12
N GLY A 39 7.19 2.97 -11.26
CA GLY A 39 6.01 3.83 -11.30
C GLY A 39 4.97 3.57 -10.21
N LYS A 40 5.18 2.62 -9.29
CA LYS A 40 4.22 2.22 -8.24
C LYS A 40 3.69 3.39 -7.41
N THR A 41 4.58 4.13 -6.76
CA THR A 41 4.25 5.34 -5.98
C THR A 41 3.57 6.39 -6.84
N THR A 42 4.04 6.60 -8.08
CA THR A 42 3.41 7.54 -9.02
C THR A 42 1.98 7.12 -9.32
N PHE A 43 1.75 5.84 -9.63
CA PHE A 43 0.42 5.31 -9.88
C PHE A 43 -0.49 5.49 -8.66
N LEU A 44 -0.02 5.11 -7.47
CA LEU A 44 -0.78 5.27 -6.24
C LEU A 44 -1.19 6.75 -5.99
N ARG A 45 -0.26 7.69 -6.25
CA ARG A 45 -0.51 9.13 -6.09
C ARG A 45 -1.43 9.72 -7.14
N THR A 46 -1.57 9.11 -8.31
CA THR A 46 -2.57 9.56 -9.30
C THR A 46 -3.99 9.27 -8.84
N ILE A 47 -4.22 8.17 -8.12
CA ILE A 47 -5.54 7.74 -7.65
C ILE A 47 -6.21 8.79 -6.76
N ASN A 48 -5.45 9.44 -5.86
CA ASN A 48 -5.99 10.49 -4.98
C ASN A 48 -5.64 11.92 -5.43
N PHE A 49 -5.20 12.07 -6.68
CA PHE A 49 -4.82 13.36 -7.27
C PHE A 49 -3.70 14.12 -6.54
N LEU A 50 -2.83 13.43 -5.78
CA LEU A 50 -1.60 14.04 -5.26
C LEU A 50 -0.58 14.29 -6.37
N GLY A 51 -0.59 13.45 -7.41
CA GLY A 51 0.14 13.66 -8.64
C GLY A 51 -0.84 13.56 -9.82
N PRO A 52 -1.21 14.69 -10.47
CA PRO A 52 -2.21 14.64 -11.54
C PRO A 52 -1.73 13.76 -12.70
N ALA A 53 -2.61 12.88 -13.19
CA ALA A 53 -2.36 12.06 -14.37
C ALA A 53 -2.42 12.92 -15.64
N ASP A 54 -1.70 12.50 -16.68
CA ASP A 54 -1.74 13.18 -17.99
C ASP A 54 -2.89 12.64 -18.86
N LYS A 55 -3.30 11.37 -18.61
CA LYS A 55 -4.49 10.72 -19.16
C LYS A 55 -5.01 9.68 -18.17
N GLY A 56 -6.20 9.18 -18.45
CA GLY A 56 -6.84 8.10 -17.72
C GLY A 56 -8.15 8.48 -17.09
N THR A 57 -8.85 7.46 -16.62
CA THR A 57 -10.14 7.62 -15.94
C THR A 57 -10.11 6.93 -14.57
N LEU A 58 -10.91 7.46 -13.66
CA LEU A 58 -11.12 6.92 -12.31
C LEU A 58 -12.61 6.78 -12.06
N GLN A 59 -13.02 5.63 -11.54
CA GLN A 59 -14.39 5.40 -11.08
C GLN A 59 -14.38 4.78 -9.69
N LEU A 60 -15.15 5.33 -8.76
CA LEU A 60 -15.38 4.79 -7.42
C LEU A 60 -16.79 4.18 -7.39
N ASP A 61 -16.88 2.88 -7.14
CA ASP A 61 -18.13 2.12 -7.15
C ASP A 61 -18.90 2.32 -8.47
N GLU A 62 -20.19 2.60 -8.41
CA GLU A 62 -21.07 2.90 -9.55
C GLU A 62 -21.19 4.42 -9.80
N GLU A 63 -20.27 5.22 -9.23
CA GLU A 63 -20.27 6.67 -9.41
C GLU A 63 -19.85 7.05 -10.83
N PRO A 64 -20.11 8.31 -11.27
CA PRO A 64 -19.67 8.77 -12.58
C PRO A 64 -18.15 8.64 -12.79
N ILE A 65 -17.77 8.29 -14.01
CA ILE A 65 -16.36 8.20 -14.41
C ILE A 65 -15.75 9.60 -14.45
N ILE A 66 -14.60 9.75 -13.82
CA ILE A 66 -13.84 10.99 -13.75
C ILE A 66 -12.68 10.92 -14.76
N ASP A 67 -12.62 11.89 -15.68
CA ASP A 67 -11.41 12.11 -16.50
C ASP A 67 -10.31 12.71 -15.60
N MET A 68 -9.25 11.95 -15.34
CA MET A 68 -8.23 12.33 -14.37
C MET A 68 -7.43 13.57 -14.78
N LYS A 69 -7.32 13.86 -16.08
CA LYS A 69 -6.65 15.06 -16.60
C LYS A 69 -7.50 16.31 -16.44
N ARG A 70 -8.83 16.18 -16.58
CA ARG A 70 -9.79 17.29 -16.61
C ARG A 70 -10.63 17.38 -15.34
N ALA A 71 -10.31 16.61 -14.32
CA ALA A 71 -11.07 16.55 -13.09
C ALA A 71 -11.24 17.92 -12.45
N SER A 72 -12.48 18.27 -12.18
CA SER A 72 -12.85 19.49 -11.47
C SER A 72 -12.40 19.45 -10.01
N LYS A 73 -12.27 20.61 -9.36
CA LYS A 73 -11.97 20.69 -7.92
C LYS A 73 -12.98 19.91 -7.07
N LYS A 74 -14.26 19.87 -7.49
CA LYS A 74 -15.32 19.14 -6.78
C LYS A 74 -15.08 17.62 -6.86
N GLU A 75 -14.76 17.10 -8.03
CA GLU A 75 -14.44 15.66 -8.22
C GLU A 75 -13.18 15.27 -7.48
N ILE A 76 -12.12 16.07 -7.55
CA ILE A 76 -10.88 15.84 -6.78
C ILE A 76 -11.16 15.79 -5.28
N LEU A 77 -11.93 16.73 -4.74
CA LEU A 77 -12.30 16.75 -3.33
C LEU A 77 -13.18 15.55 -2.96
N HIS A 78 -14.06 15.13 -3.86
CA HIS A 78 -14.89 13.95 -3.68
C HIS A 78 -14.02 12.69 -3.56
N VAL A 79 -13.09 12.47 -4.49
CA VAL A 79 -12.15 11.35 -4.42
C VAL A 79 -11.31 11.38 -3.14
N ARG A 80 -10.75 12.54 -2.77
CA ARG A 80 -9.95 12.69 -1.54
C ARG A 80 -10.73 12.46 -0.24
N ARG A 81 -12.03 12.66 -0.23
CA ARG A 81 -12.90 12.34 0.91
C ARG A 81 -13.17 10.84 1.05
N ASN A 82 -13.16 10.12 -0.08
CA ASN A 82 -13.40 8.68 -0.13
C ASN A 82 -12.11 7.85 -0.11
N THR A 83 -10.93 8.49 -0.20
CA THR A 83 -9.63 7.82 -0.16
C THR A 83 -8.78 8.40 0.95
N ALA A 84 -8.00 7.55 1.63
CA ALA A 84 -6.97 7.99 2.57
C ALA A 84 -5.62 7.43 2.14
N MET A 85 -4.53 8.17 2.43
CA MET A 85 -3.19 7.73 2.08
C MET A 85 -2.31 7.62 3.32
N VAL A 86 -1.62 6.49 3.43
CA VAL A 86 -0.56 6.24 4.40
C VAL A 86 0.76 6.33 3.65
N PHE A 87 1.62 7.23 4.10
CA PHE A 87 2.87 7.57 3.42
C PHE A 87 4.07 6.83 4.01
N GLN A 88 5.11 6.69 3.22
CA GLN A 88 6.40 6.13 3.60
C GLN A 88 7.07 6.90 4.77
N LEU A 89 7.01 8.23 4.76
CA LEU A 89 7.63 9.12 5.75
C LEU A 89 6.64 9.64 6.81
N TYR A 90 5.60 8.87 7.14
CA TYR A 90 4.58 9.14 8.16
C TYR A 90 3.77 10.42 7.94
N ASN A 91 4.40 11.53 7.56
CA ASN A 91 3.80 12.86 7.29
C ASN A 91 2.89 13.35 8.43
N LEU A 92 3.32 13.16 9.68
CA LEU A 92 2.62 13.71 10.85
C LEU A 92 2.92 15.21 10.99
N PHE A 93 1.94 15.94 11.51
CA PHE A 93 2.14 17.34 11.91
C PHE A 93 3.00 17.38 13.17
N SER A 94 4.24 17.86 13.05
CA SER A 94 5.23 17.86 14.12
C SER A 94 4.85 18.73 15.32
N ASN A 95 4.04 19.76 15.10
CA ASN A 95 3.52 20.70 16.09
C ASN A 95 2.20 20.27 16.73
N MET A 96 1.71 19.07 16.43
CA MET A 96 0.47 18.49 16.95
C MET A 96 0.77 17.21 17.73
N THR A 97 0.01 16.95 18.78
CA THR A 97 0.07 15.67 19.51
C THR A 97 -0.48 14.52 18.63
N VAL A 98 -0.27 13.28 19.04
CA VAL A 98 -0.83 12.08 18.41
C VAL A 98 -2.34 12.21 18.25
N LEU A 99 -3.04 12.55 19.30
CA LEU A 99 -4.50 12.74 19.27
C LEU A 99 -4.90 13.85 18.28
N GLN A 100 -4.22 14.99 18.30
CA GLN A 100 -4.49 16.11 17.40
C GLN A 100 -4.25 15.75 15.94
N ASN A 101 -3.18 14.99 15.64
CA ASN A 101 -2.89 14.49 14.30
C ASN A 101 -4.04 13.67 13.70
N VAL A 102 -4.68 12.82 14.52
CA VAL A 102 -5.79 11.99 14.05
C VAL A 102 -7.10 12.78 13.99
N MET A 103 -7.32 13.74 14.92
CA MET A 103 -8.49 14.59 14.95
C MET A 103 -8.55 15.62 13.81
N GLU A 104 -7.40 16.05 13.27
CA GLU A 104 -7.32 17.20 12.37
C GLU A 104 -8.22 17.04 11.14
N GLY A 105 -8.18 15.91 10.46
CA GLY A 105 -9.04 15.64 9.31
C GLY A 105 -10.54 15.61 9.67
N LEU A 106 -10.89 15.08 10.84
CA LEU A 106 -12.27 15.01 11.31
C LEU A 106 -12.84 16.40 11.56
N VAL A 107 -12.08 17.25 12.23
CA VAL A 107 -12.54 18.62 12.59
C VAL A 107 -12.50 19.53 11.36
N THR A 108 -11.37 19.55 10.63
CA THR A 108 -11.14 20.53 9.58
C THR A 108 -11.84 20.16 8.27
N VAL A 109 -11.82 18.87 7.87
CA VAL A 109 -12.40 18.42 6.60
C VAL A 109 -13.84 17.94 6.75
N GLN A 110 -14.12 17.07 7.75
CA GLN A 110 -15.46 16.53 7.95
C GLN A 110 -16.37 17.47 8.78
N LYS A 111 -15.81 18.55 9.37
CA LYS A 111 -16.54 19.50 10.20
C LYS A 111 -17.22 18.86 11.42
N MET A 112 -16.65 17.76 11.91
CA MET A 112 -17.13 17.02 13.07
C MET A 112 -16.95 17.84 14.36
N ALA A 113 -17.87 17.71 15.31
CA ALA A 113 -17.73 18.35 16.62
C ALA A 113 -16.48 17.82 17.34
N LYS A 114 -15.74 18.70 18.04
CA LYS A 114 -14.46 18.32 18.68
C LYS A 114 -14.59 17.14 19.65
N LYS A 115 -15.70 17.03 20.38
CA LYS A 115 -15.94 15.93 21.32
C LYS A 115 -16.06 14.60 20.57
N GLU A 116 -16.87 14.54 19.53
CA GLU A 116 -17.06 13.37 18.68
C GLU A 116 -15.78 12.98 17.95
N ALA A 117 -15.07 13.98 17.37
CA ALA A 117 -13.79 13.76 16.72
C ALA A 117 -12.75 13.16 17.68
N ARG A 118 -12.74 13.60 18.95
CA ARG A 118 -11.86 13.05 19.97
C ARG A 118 -12.18 11.60 20.30
N GLU A 119 -13.43 11.25 20.50
CA GLU A 119 -13.87 9.88 20.79
C GLU A 119 -13.50 8.94 19.63
N LYS A 120 -13.78 9.34 18.38
CA LYS A 120 -13.43 8.59 17.18
C LYS A 120 -11.92 8.43 17.02
N ALA A 121 -11.16 9.50 17.23
CA ALA A 121 -9.70 9.46 17.12
C ALA A 121 -9.08 8.50 18.15
N ILE A 122 -9.56 8.52 19.40
CA ILE A 122 -9.12 7.59 20.45
C ILE A 122 -9.43 6.14 20.05
N ALA A 123 -10.61 5.85 19.54
CA ALA A 123 -10.96 4.50 19.09
C ALA A 123 -10.02 4.01 17.95
N CYS A 124 -9.71 4.87 16.98
CA CYS A 124 -8.73 4.51 15.93
C CYS A 124 -7.31 4.31 16.47
N LEU A 125 -6.88 5.13 17.44
CA LEU A 125 -5.57 4.98 18.08
C LEU A 125 -5.49 3.70 18.93
N GLN A 126 -6.58 3.29 19.57
CA GLN A 126 -6.67 2.00 20.26
C GLN A 126 -6.48 0.83 19.29
N GLN A 127 -7.12 0.87 18.10
CA GLN A 127 -7.00 -0.17 17.08
C GLN A 127 -5.57 -0.39 16.58
N VAL A 128 -4.72 0.63 16.63
CA VAL A 128 -3.32 0.54 16.21
C VAL A 128 -2.33 0.46 17.40
N GLY A 129 -2.83 0.25 18.63
CA GLY A 129 -1.99 0.11 19.83
C GLY A 129 -1.30 1.41 20.27
N MET A 130 -1.93 2.57 20.04
CA MET A 130 -1.36 3.90 20.35
C MET A 130 -2.16 4.67 21.44
N ALA A 131 -2.98 3.97 22.21
CA ALA A 131 -3.84 4.58 23.23
C ALA A 131 -3.07 5.30 24.38
N GLU A 132 -1.89 4.85 24.71
CA GLU A 132 -1.06 5.44 25.79
C GLU A 132 -0.30 6.70 25.36
N TYR A 133 -0.23 6.97 24.03
CA TYR A 133 0.58 8.04 23.45
C TYR A 133 -0.24 9.27 23.02
N LEU A 134 -1.49 9.43 23.45
CA LEU A 134 -2.41 10.47 22.98
C LEU A 134 -1.84 11.89 23.05
N ASN A 135 -1.08 12.18 24.08
CA ASN A 135 -0.51 13.51 24.35
C ASN A 135 0.95 13.64 23.88
N ALA A 136 1.57 12.56 23.37
CA ALA A 136 2.93 12.61 22.84
C ALA A 136 2.98 13.38 21.52
N TYR A 137 4.11 14.01 21.25
CA TYR A 137 4.43 14.63 19.97
C TYR A 137 5.20 13.65 19.08
N PRO A 138 5.15 13.78 17.72
CA PRO A 138 5.85 12.88 16.80
C PRO A 138 7.33 12.67 17.12
N ILE A 139 8.04 13.69 17.56
CA ILE A 139 9.47 13.62 17.94
C ILE A 139 9.76 12.66 19.10
N GLN A 140 8.77 12.34 19.91
CA GLN A 140 8.86 11.45 21.05
C GLN A 140 8.56 9.98 20.71
N LEU A 141 8.24 9.70 19.43
CA LEU A 141 7.79 8.40 18.96
C LEU A 141 8.85 7.72 18.10
N SER A 142 8.96 6.40 18.19
CA SER A 142 9.70 5.59 17.21
C SER A 142 9.08 5.70 15.81
N GLY A 143 9.82 5.34 14.76
CA GLY A 143 9.31 5.31 13.39
C GLY A 143 8.05 4.45 13.25
N GLY A 144 8.04 3.25 13.84
CA GLY A 144 6.87 2.37 13.81
C GLY A 144 5.65 2.93 14.56
N GLN A 145 5.88 3.63 15.68
CA GLN A 145 4.83 4.34 16.38
C GLN A 145 4.25 5.48 15.55
N GLN A 146 5.11 6.28 14.90
CA GLN A 146 4.66 7.34 13.98
C GLN A 146 3.86 6.77 12.81
N GLN A 147 4.29 5.64 12.25
CA GLN A 147 3.56 4.98 11.17
C GLN A 147 2.19 4.48 11.62
N ARG A 148 2.11 3.89 12.81
CA ARG A 148 0.81 3.47 13.39
C ARG A 148 -0.13 4.66 13.61
N VAL A 149 0.36 5.82 14.03
CA VAL A 149 -0.44 7.06 14.10
C VAL A 149 -0.90 7.50 12.70
N GLY A 150 -0.04 7.40 11.68
CA GLY A 150 -0.41 7.67 10.28
C GLY A 150 -1.54 6.76 9.79
N ILE A 151 -1.49 5.48 10.15
CA ILE A 151 -2.56 4.51 9.85
C ILE A 151 -3.85 4.88 10.58
N ALA A 152 -3.80 5.21 11.88
CA ALA A 152 -4.97 5.64 12.65
C ALA A 152 -5.62 6.90 12.05
N ARG A 153 -4.80 7.87 11.60
CA ARG A 153 -5.28 9.08 10.90
C ARG A 153 -6.03 8.74 9.62
N ALA A 154 -5.54 7.77 8.85
CA ALA A 154 -6.20 7.31 7.63
C ALA A 154 -7.54 6.62 7.96
N LEU A 155 -7.57 5.72 8.94
CA LEU A 155 -8.77 5.02 9.40
C LEU A 155 -9.85 5.96 9.93
N ALA A 156 -9.45 6.99 10.69
CA ALA A 156 -10.37 7.95 11.28
C ALA A 156 -11.23 8.66 10.25
N MET A 157 -10.72 8.87 9.04
CA MET A 157 -11.47 9.47 7.93
C MET A 157 -12.60 8.60 7.40
N ASN A 158 -12.67 7.31 7.79
CA ASN A 158 -13.62 6.32 7.29
C ASN A 158 -13.67 6.25 5.75
N PRO A 159 -12.52 6.05 5.10
CA PRO A 159 -12.43 6.07 3.64
C PRO A 159 -13.00 4.79 3.02
N LYS A 160 -13.46 4.86 1.76
CA LYS A 160 -13.79 3.67 0.96
C LYS A 160 -12.53 2.89 0.55
N VAL A 161 -11.41 3.59 0.34
CA VAL A 161 -10.13 3.02 -0.11
C VAL A 161 -8.98 3.60 0.70
N ILE A 162 -8.10 2.74 1.22
CA ILE A 162 -6.82 3.16 1.81
C ILE A 162 -5.68 2.81 0.86
N LEU A 163 -4.84 3.80 0.58
CA LEU A 163 -3.66 3.71 -0.25
C LEU A 163 -2.41 3.70 0.63
N PHE A 164 -1.62 2.63 0.57
CA PHE A 164 -0.38 2.51 1.33
C PHE A 164 0.83 2.63 0.40
N ASP A 165 1.65 3.66 0.58
CA ASP A 165 2.87 3.91 -0.20
C ASP A 165 4.09 3.47 0.59
N GLU A 166 4.52 2.23 0.41
CA GLU A 166 5.69 1.62 1.08
C GLU A 166 5.71 1.86 2.61
N PRO A 167 4.70 1.39 3.35
CA PRO A 167 4.47 1.79 4.75
C PRO A 167 5.57 1.36 5.73
N THR A 168 6.50 0.52 5.31
CA THR A 168 7.58 -0.02 6.17
C THR A 168 8.99 0.32 5.70
N SER A 169 9.15 0.91 4.52
CA SER A 169 10.47 1.10 3.90
C SER A 169 11.38 2.11 4.60
N ALA A 170 10.84 2.95 5.50
CA ALA A 170 11.58 3.91 6.32
C ALA A 170 11.78 3.42 7.78
N LEU A 171 11.49 2.15 8.06
CA LEU A 171 11.55 1.56 9.39
C LEU A 171 12.76 0.63 9.54
N ASP A 172 13.24 0.53 10.76
CA ASP A 172 14.20 -0.50 11.14
C ASP A 172 13.59 -1.89 10.99
N PRO A 173 14.34 -2.90 10.51
CA PRO A 173 13.82 -4.25 10.26
C PRO A 173 13.11 -4.89 11.46
N GLU A 174 13.57 -4.61 12.68
CA GLU A 174 12.97 -5.14 13.92
C GLU A 174 11.53 -4.65 14.15
N ILE A 175 11.20 -3.46 13.64
CA ILE A 175 9.90 -2.80 13.86
C ILE A 175 8.91 -3.07 12.70
N VAL A 176 9.41 -3.49 11.53
CA VAL A 176 8.60 -3.76 10.34
C VAL A 176 7.44 -4.71 10.66
N GLY A 177 7.72 -5.79 11.39
CA GLY A 177 6.73 -6.81 11.76
C GLY A 177 5.52 -6.26 12.53
N GLU A 178 5.75 -5.29 13.44
CA GLU A 178 4.68 -4.66 14.22
C GLU A 178 3.71 -3.88 13.34
N VAL A 179 4.24 -3.08 12.42
CA VAL A 179 3.41 -2.27 11.51
C VAL A 179 2.64 -3.15 10.53
N LEU A 180 3.29 -4.17 9.95
CA LEU A 180 2.63 -5.15 9.08
C LEU A 180 1.53 -5.92 9.80
N SER A 181 1.73 -6.28 11.08
CA SER A 181 0.70 -6.92 11.90
C SER A 181 -0.55 -6.05 12.05
N VAL A 182 -0.37 -4.75 12.28
CA VAL A 182 -1.50 -3.79 12.34
C VAL A 182 -2.24 -3.73 10.99
N ILE A 183 -1.52 -3.63 9.88
CA ILE A 183 -2.16 -3.58 8.54
C ILE A 183 -2.91 -4.88 8.25
N ARG A 184 -2.34 -6.06 8.61
CA ARG A 184 -2.98 -7.36 8.48
C ARG A 184 -4.28 -7.45 9.29
N GLU A 185 -4.26 -6.97 10.51
CA GLU A 185 -5.44 -6.95 11.38
C GLU A 185 -6.55 -6.07 10.82
N ILE A 186 -6.21 -4.89 10.30
CA ILE A 186 -7.16 -3.99 9.64
C ILE A 186 -7.76 -4.65 8.40
N ALA A 187 -6.93 -5.26 7.54
CA ALA A 187 -7.36 -5.95 6.32
C ALA A 187 -8.38 -7.06 6.64
N SER A 188 -8.11 -7.88 7.66
CA SER A 188 -8.97 -9.01 8.03
C SER A 188 -10.28 -8.59 8.70
N LYS A 189 -10.25 -7.54 9.56
CA LYS A 189 -11.40 -7.18 10.39
C LYS A 189 -12.34 -6.18 9.74
N LEU A 190 -11.81 -5.19 9.01
CA LEU A 190 -12.60 -4.04 8.57
C LEU A 190 -13.12 -4.14 7.13
N LYS A 191 -12.63 -5.10 6.34
CA LYS A 191 -13.00 -5.28 4.91
C LYS A 191 -12.99 -3.97 4.11
N ILE A 192 -12.06 -3.07 4.43
CA ILE A 192 -11.83 -1.83 3.69
C ILE A 192 -11.04 -2.19 2.43
N THR A 193 -11.37 -1.56 1.30
CA THR A 193 -10.57 -1.71 0.08
C THR A 193 -9.19 -1.12 0.29
N MET A 194 -8.13 -1.88 -0.02
CA MET A 194 -6.75 -1.45 0.16
C MET A 194 -5.93 -1.61 -1.11
N ILE A 195 -5.11 -0.63 -1.42
CA ILE A 195 -4.07 -0.73 -2.44
C ILE A 195 -2.74 -0.47 -1.73
N ILE A 196 -1.86 -1.47 -1.71
CA ILE A 196 -0.62 -1.45 -0.93
C ILE A 196 0.57 -1.59 -1.87
N VAL A 197 1.42 -0.57 -1.94
CA VAL A 197 2.74 -0.67 -2.56
C VAL A 197 3.72 -1.15 -1.49
N THR A 198 4.39 -2.27 -1.71
CA THR A 198 5.36 -2.81 -0.74
C THR A 198 6.44 -3.66 -1.42
N HIS A 199 7.55 -3.83 -0.72
CA HIS A 199 8.62 -4.79 -1.03
C HIS A 199 8.56 -6.05 -0.13
N GLU A 200 7.63 -6.11 0.81
CA GLU A 200 7.44 -7.21 1.75
C GLU A 200 6.65 -8.36 1.09
N ILE A 201 7.35 -9.26 0.38
CA ILE A 201 6.72 -10.33 -0.42
C ILE A 201 5.99 -11.34 0.48
N ALA A 202 6.55 -11.66 1.65
CA ALA A 202 5.91 -12.57 2.61
C ALA A 202 4.58 -12.00 3.10
N PHE A 203 4.54 -10.70 3.44
CA PHE A 203 3.32 -10.01 3.82
C PHE A 203 2.31 -9.97 2.67
N ALA A 204 2.75 -9.65 1.44
CA ALA A 204 1.89 -9.65 0.27
C ALA A 204 1.20 -11.02 0.06
N ARG A 205 1.94 -12.13 0.26
CA ARG A 205 1.42 -13.49 0.15
C ARG A 205 0.32 -13.81 1.17
N GLU A 206 0.40 -13.19 2.36
CA GLU A 206 -0.55 -13.45 3.44
C GLU A 206 -1.85 -12.64 3.31
N VAL A 207 -1.77 -11.39 2.82
CA VAL A 207 -2.90 -10.46 2.89
C VAL A 207 -3.55 -10.16 1.56
N ALA A 208 -2.87 -10.39 0.42
CA ALA A 208 -3.35 -9.95 -0.87
C ALA A 208 -4.40 -10.90 -1.46
N ASP A 209 -5.56 -10.35 -1.80
CA ASP A 209 -6.52 -11.00 -2.69
C ASP A 209 -6.04 -10.93 -4.15
N GLN A 210 -5.38 -9.82 -4.52
CA GLN A 210 -4.81 -9.60 -5.83
C GLN A 210 -3.39 -9.05 -5.70
N VAL A 211 -2.47 -9.55 -6.53
CA VAL A 211 -1.11 -9.02 -6.67
C VAL A 211 -0.92 -8.49 -8.09
N VAL A 212 -0.27 -7.35 -8.19
CA VAL A 212 0.06 -6.68 -9.44
C VAL A 212 1.58 -6.46 -9.50
N PHE A 213 2.23 -7.01 -10.52
CA PHE A 213 3.64 -6.73 -10.77
C PHE A 213 3.78 -5.60 -11.80
N MET A 214 4.43 -4.53 -11.40
CA MET A 214 4.70 -3.36 -12.26
C MET A 214 6.17 -3.27 -12.63
N GLU A 215 6.46 -3.05 -13.91
CA GLU A 215 7.80 -2.75 -14.41
C GLU A 215 7.75 -1.76 -15.57
N ASN A 216 8.71 -0.81 -15.61
CA ASN A 216 8.88 0.17 -16.69
C ASN A 216 7.60 0.98 -17.03
N GLY A 217 6.74 1.21 -16.06
CA GLY A 217 5.51 1.98 -16.22
C GLY A 217 4.31 1.19 -16.75
N TYR A 218 4.40 -0.15 -16.78
CA TYR A 218 3.32 -1.05 -17.19
C TYR A 218 2.97 -2.02 -16.05
N ILE A 219 1.73 -2.52 -16.07
CA ILE A 219 1.38 -3.75 -15.37
C ILE A 219 1.80 -4.90 -16.28
N VAL A 220 2.75 -5.71 -15.79
CA VAL A 220 3.30 -6.87 -16.53
C VAL A 220 2.49 -8.13 -16.22
N GLU A 221 2.12 -8.30 -14.96
CA GLU A 221 1.36 -9.46 -14.50
C GLU A 221 0.40 -9.07 -13.38
N ARG A 222 -0.78 -9.68 -13.36
CA ARG A 222 -1.76 -9.55 -12.27
C ARG A 222 -2.51 -10.85 -12.08
N GLY A 223 -2.90 -11.13 -10.85
CA GLY A 223 -3.65 -12.33 -10.49
C GLY A 223 -3.78 -12.45 -8.98
N SER A 224 -4.23 -13.60 -8.50
CA SER A 224 -4.20 -13.92 -7.08
C SER A 224 -2.77 -13.96 -6.53
N ALA A 225 -2.61 -13.88 -5.21
CA ALA A 225 -1.28 -14.01 -4.59
C ALA A 225 -0.59 -15.33 -4.98
N GLN A 226 -1.35 -16.42 -5.10
CA GLN A 226 -0.82 -17.73 -5.50
C GLN A 226 -0.34 -17.73 -6.96
N GLU A 227 -1.10 -17.12 -7.87
CA GLU A 227 -0.72 -17.07 -9.30
C GLU A 227 0.53 -16.23 -9.54
N VAL A 228 0.60 -15.03 -8.94
CA VAL A 228 1.70 -14.08 -9.23
C VAL A 228 2.94 -14.35 -8.40
N LEU A 229 2.79 -14.70 -7.10
CA LEU A 229 3.95 -14.85 -6.20
C LEU A 229 4.54 -16.28 -6.18
N VAL A 230 3.75 -17.30 -6.57
CA VAL A 230 4.21 -18.69 -6.54
C VAL A 230 4.29 -19.29 -7.96
N HIS A 231 3.24 -19.10 -8.76
CA HIS A 231 3.11 -19.69 -10.10
C HIS A 231 3.14 -18.64 -11.22
N SER A 232 3.98 -17.62 -11.07
CA SER A 232 4.10 -16.54 -12.03
C SER A 232 4.34 -17.07 -13.47
N LYS A 233 3.54 -16.56 -14.42
CA LYS A 233 3.64 -16.88 -15.85
C LYS A 233 4.71 -16.05 -16.56
N GLU A 234 4.92 -14.82 -16.08
CA GLU A 234 5.83 -13.87 -16.69
C GLU A 234 7.28 -14.10 -16.25
N LYS A 235 8.20 -14.25 -17.21
CA LYS A 235 9.63 -14.43 -16.93
C LYS A 235 10.20 -13.30 -16.07
N ARG A 236 9.76 -12.07 -16.29
CA ARG A 236 10.23 -10.90 -15.55
C ARG A 236 9.78 -10.91 -14.09
N THR A 237 8.54 -11.32 -13.83
CA THR A 237 8.02 -11.48 -12.47
C THR A 237 8.83 -12.53 -11.72
N ARG A 238 9.08 -13.71 -12.32
CA ARG A 238 9.92 -14.76 -11.72
C ARG A 238 11.32 -14.27 -11.39
N GLN A 239 11.97 -13.55 -12.31
CA GLN A 239 13.30 -12.96 -12.09
C GLN A 239 13.32 -11.91 -10.96
N PHE A 240 12.24 -11.17 -10.78
CA PHE A 240 12.11 -10.23 -9.68
C PHE A 240 11.94 -10.99 -8.35
N LEU A 241 11.02 -11.94 -8.30
CA LEU A 241 10.70 -12.70 -7.10
C LEU A 241 11.83 -13.60 -6.62
N SER A 242 12.67 -14.15 -7.52
CA SER A 242 13.81 -15.00 -7.14
C SER A 242 14.82 -14.31 -6.23
N ARG A 243 14.80 -12.97 -6.14
CA ARG A 243 15.66 -12.20 -5.22
C ARG A 243 15.13 -12.15 -3.78
N PHE A 244 13.85 -12.47 -3.58
CA PHE A 244 13.16 -12.39 -2.29
C PHE A 244 12.76 -13.76 -1.76
N LEU A 245 12.62 -14.75 -2.65
CA LEU A 245 12.34 -16.12 -2.27
C LEU A 245 13.69 -16.82 -2.05
N ALA A 246 14.05 -17.08 -0.80
CA ALA A 246 15.17 -17.95 -0.48
C ALA A 246 14.95 -19.34 -1.12
N PRO A 247 16.02 -20.16 -1.38
CA PRO A 247 15.95 -21.40 -2.16
C PRO A 247 15.01 -22.50 -1.64
N GLN A 248 14.25 -22.27 -0.60
CA GLN A 248 13.37 -23.27 0.02
C GLN A 248 12.06 -23.58 -0.74
N CYS A 249 11.76 -22.87 -1.85
CA CYS A 249 10.53 -23.11 -2.62
C CYS A 249 10.73 -23.44 -4.10
N LEU A 250 11.93 -23.76 -4.54
CA LEU A 250 12.20 -24.28 -5.88
C LEU A 250 12.79 -25.66 -5.77
N SER A 251 11.99 -26.66 -5.49
CA SER A 251 12.18 -28.07 -5.86
C SER A 251 11.59 -29.05 -4.85
N CYS A 252 10.36 -29.45 -5.08
CA CYS A 252 9.96 -30.79 -4.63
C CYS A 252 9.71 -31.74 -5.82
N ASP A 253 9.93 -31.30 -7.08
CA ASP A 253 9.62 -32.17 -8.22
C ASP A 253 10.75 -32.43 -9.24
N GLU A 254 11.94 -31.85 -9.08
CA GLU A 254 13.07 -32.20 -9.99
C GLU A 254 14.44 -32.07 -9.29
N MET A 255 14.74 -32.92 -8.32
CA MET A 255 16.13 -33.21 -7.95
C MET A 255 16.41 -34.70 -8.03
N ASP A 256 17.23 -35.05 -9.02
CA ASP A 256 17.86 -36.37 -9.18
C ASP A 256 18.69 -36.68 -7.91
N PRO A 257 18.37 -37.76 -7.17
CA PRO A 257 19.08 -38.14 -5.93
C PRO A 257 20.57 -38.36 -6.09
N LYS A 258 21.08 -38.44 -7.31
CA LYS A 258 22.51 -38.67 -7.61
C LYS A 258 23.37 -37.40 -7.55
N LYS A 259 22.79 -36.21 -7.49
CA LYS A 259 23.54 -34.94 -7.36
C LYS A 259 23.78 -34.50 -5.91
N GLU A 260 23.01 -34.98 -4.97
CA GLU A 260 23.17 -34.64 -3.55
C GLU A 260 24.41 -35.29 -2.89
N ALA A 261 24.78 -36.49 -3.32
CA ALA A 261 25.95 -37.21 -2.79
C ALA A 261 27.30 -36.55 -3.20
N ALA A 262 27.34 -35.77 -4.28
CA ALA A 262 28.55 -35.13 -4.74
C ALA A 262 28.88 -33.79 -4.05
N LEU A 263 27.90 -33.16 -3.40
CA LEU A 263 28.12 -31.87 -2.70
C LEU A 263 28.68 -32.06 -1.28
N TRP A 264 28.47 -33.22 -0.64
CA TRP A 264 28.94 -33.49 0.73
C TRP A 264 30.37 -34.05 0.79
N LEU A 265 30.94 -34.46 -0.33
CA LEU A 265 32.31 -35.00 -0.38
C LEU A 265 33.39 -33.94 -0.60
N ASN A 266 33.03 -32.68 -0.94
CA ASN A 266 34.00 -31.61 -1.21
C ASN A 266 34.16 -30.58 -0.08
N THR A 267 33.56 -30.78 1.10
CA THR A 267 33.73 -29.89 2.26
C THR A 267 34.51 -30.52 3.43
N ALA A 268 35.17 -31.66 3.20
CA ALA A 268 36.05 -32.33 4.19
C ALA A 268 37.43 -32.60 3.57
N SER A 269 38.12 -31.52 3.21
CA SER A 269 39.58 -31.55 2.97
C SER A 269 40.17 -30.17 3.30
#